data_09b011b1405ed6c2f85e27c7c870b3bc
#
_entry.id   09b011b1405ed6c2f85e27c7c870b3bc
#
_cell.length_a   1.000
_cell.length_b   1.000
_cell.length_c   1.000
_cell.angle_alpha   90.00
_cell.angle_beta   90.00
_cell.angle_gamma   90.00
#
_symmetry.space_group_name_H-M   'P 1'
#
loop_
_entity.id
_entity.type
_entity.pdbx_description
1 polymer ?
#
loop_
_entity_poly.entity_id
_entity_poly.type
_entity_poly.pdbx_seq_one_letter_code
_entity_poly.pdbx_strand_id
1 'polypeptide(L)'
;MKIVIIGGVAGGMSAATRLRRLMEDAEIIIFEKGPFVSFANCGLPYYVSGEIANRDSLLVQTPESLKARFQLDVRPLHEVVAIEPDKKTVTVKHNGVETSETYDCLILSPGAKPFVPPIVGLQTATNVHSLRNVPDLDKIMQQITTDTKQAVVIGAGFIGLEMAENLKKRGLAVTIVEKAPHVLPPLDEEMAAFIQNELNREGILVKTNDSAVEFKENGQKIVLESGEVISSDLTILSVGVQPETTLAKAAGLTLGLRGGIIVNERYQTSDPDIYAVGDAIVVKQQITDTDALIALASPANRQGRQVADVIAGLNRSNRGSIGSAIVRVFEQTAASTGLSERVAKQADLPVAVVHVSGKDHAGYYPGATDILLKLIFNPETGEIYGAQGIGQKGVDKRVDILATAIKGGLTIFDLPELELTYAPPFGSAKDPVNMLGYAAMNLAEGLSESIQWYQLKEEIAEGKKLLDVRNESELAQGAFPNATHIPLNKLRDRLSELDPSQEWIVSCHSGLRSYVAERILKQHGFHVKNLDGAFALYHAVLPEELVYV
;
A
#
# COMPACT_ATOMS: atom_id res chain seq x y z
N MET A 1 -10.33 19.72 -33.56
CA MET A 1 -9.96 19.94 -32.13
C MET A 1 -8.57 19.47 -31.93
N LYS A 2 -7.72 20.33 -31.37
CA LYS A 2 -6.31 20.02 -31.07
C LYS A 2 -6.13 19.80 -29.58
N ILE A 3 -5.68 18.60 -29.20
CA ILE A 3 -5.50 18.19 -27.82
C ILE A 3 -4.03 17.93 -27.55
N VAL A 4 -3.48 18.65 -26.60
CA VAL A 4 -2.09 18.47 -26.15
C VAL A 4 -2.10 17.75 -24.81
N ILE A 5 -1.23 16.75 -24.65
CA ILE A 5 -1.06 15.97 -23.43
C ILE A 5 0.38 16.07 -22.96
N ILE A 6 0.58 16.46 -21.71
CA ILE A 6 1.91 16.54 -21.08
C ILE A 6 2.07 15.32 -20.16
N GLY A 7 3.01 14.44 -20.53
CA GLY A 7 3.29 13.18 -19.83
C GLY A 7 2.72 11.96 -20.56
N GLY A 8 3.59 11.07 -20.97
CA GLY A 8 3.33 9.95 -21.87
C GLY A 8 3.26 8.57 -21.20
N VAL A 9 2.82 8.47 -19.91
CA VAL A 9 2.76 7.18 -19.21
C VAL A 9 1.30 6.86 -18.85
N ALA A 10 0.97 6.46 -17.64
CA ALA A 10 -0.32 5.87 -17.27
C ALA A 10 -1.54 6.74 -17.64
N GLY A 11 -1.69 7.90 -16.99
CA GLY A 11 -2.85 8.77 -17.19
C GLY A 11 -2.92 9.37 -18.60
N GLY A 12 -1.78 9.91 -19.08
CA GLY A 12 -1.70 10.57 -20.39
C GLY A 12 -1.95 9.62 -21.56
N MET A 13 -1.34 8.42 -21.55
CA MET A 13 -1.57 7.44 -22.62
C MET A 13 -2.97 6.83 -22.57
N SER A 14 -3.54 6.62 -21.38
CA SER A 14 -4.93 6.19 -21.25
C SER A 14 -5.88 7.24 -21.81
N ALA A 15 -5.61 8.53 -21.59
CA ALA A 15 -6.37 9.61 -22.18
C ALA A 15 -6.22 9.66 -23.70
N ALA A 16 -4.98 9.66 -24.20
CA ALA A 16 -4.68 9.75 -25.63
C ALA A 16 -5.35 8.66 -26.46
N THR A 17 -5.17 7.41 -26.05
CA THR A 17 -5.73 6.25 -26.76
C THR A 17 -7.25 6.20 -26.65
N ARG A 18 -7.84 6.69 -25.56
CA ARG A 18 -9.30 6.79 -25.42
C ARG A 18 -9.87 7.92 -26.27
N LEU A 19 -9.24 9.09 -26.28
CA LEU A 19 -9.63 10.24 -27.12
C LEU A 19 -9.70 9.85 -28.59
N ARG A 20 -8.68 9.18 -29.12
CA ARG A 20 -8.69 8.72 -30.52
C ARG A 20 -9.91 7.85 -30.84
N ARG A 21 -10.28 6.96 -29.94
CA ARG A 21 -11.46 6.08 -30.12
C ARG A 21 -12.80 6.80 -30.03
N LEU A 22 -12.82 8.04 -29.53
CA LEU A 22 -14.02 8.86 -29.41
C LEU A 22 -14.04 9.99 -30.44
N MET A 23 -12.89 10.44 -30.92
CA MET A 23 -12.69 11.62 -31.74
C MET A 23 -11.66 11.33 -32.82
N GLU A 24 -12.07 10.63 -33.89
CA GLU A 24 -11.16 10.15 -34.95
C GLU A 24 -10.41 11.28 -35.66
N ASP A 25 -11.06 12.45 -35.83
CA ASP A 25 -10.49 13.60 -36.54
C ASP A 25 -9.70 14.55 -35.61
N ALA A 26 -9.55 14.25 -34.30
CA ALA A 26 -8.82 15.12 -33.40
C ALA A 26 -7.31 15.04 -33.66
N GLU A 27 -6.64 16.18 -33.61
CA GLU A 27 -5.18 16.24 -33.55
C GLU A 27 -4.74 16.00 -32.09
N ILE A 28 -4.03 14.90 -31.83
CA ILE A 28 -3.62 14.51 -30.48
C ILE A 28 -2.12 14.43 -30.42
N ILE A 29 -1.50 15.34 -29.65
CA ILE A 29 -0.05 15.44 -29.48
C ILE A 29 0.30 15.12 -28.04
N ILE A 30 1.28 14.25 -27.82
CA ILE A 30 1.79 13.88 -26.52
C ILE A 30 3.25 14.30 -26.40
N PHE A 31 3.56 15.17 -25.42
CA PHE A 31 4.91 15.54 -25.06
C PHE A 31 5.38 14.73 -23.85
N GLU A 32 6.51 14.05 -24.02
CA GLU A 32 7.18 13.33 -22.94
C GLU A 32 8.64 13.79 -22.85
N LYS A 33 9.06 14.26 -21.67
CA LYS A 33 10.43 14.73 -21.45
C LYS A 33 11.46 13.60 -21.45
N GLY A 34 11.04 12.40 -21.05
CA GLY A 34 11.88 11.20 -21.06
C GLY A 34 11.98 10.55 -22.44
N PRO A 35 12.91 9.61 -22.63
CA PRO A 35 13.08 8.90 -23.90
C PRO A 35 12.00 7.82 -24.15
N PHE A 36 11.24 7.42 -23.13
CA PHE A 36 10.29 6.32 -23.21
C PHE A 36 8.89 6.75 -22.79
N VAL A 37 7.90 6.24 -23.51
CA VAL A 37 6.48 6.39 -23.21
C VAL A 37 5.87 5.04 -22.86
N SER A 38 4.73 5.02 -22.18
CA SER A 38 3.96 3.79 -21.93
C SER A 38 4.78 2.62 -21.40
N PHE A 39 5.71 2.89 -20.49
CA PHE A 39 6.53 1.84 -19.87
C PHE A 39 5.94 1.35 -18.54
N ALA A 40 6.33 0.13 -18.16
CA ALA A 40 5.87 -0.55 -16.95
C ALA A 40 6.64 -0.08 -15.71
N ASN A 41 6.22 1.05 -15.10
CA ASN A 41 6.86 1.58 -13.89
C ASN A 41 6.98 0.54 -12.78
N CYS A 42 5.89 -0.19 -12.51
CA CYS A 42 5.86 -1.22 -11.46
C CYS A 42 6.70 -2.45 -11.79
N GLY A 43 7.17 -2.61 -13.03
CA GLY A 43 8.06 -3.68 -13.45
C GLY A 43 9.55 -3.41 -13.18
N LEU A 44 9.91 -2.14 -12.94
CA LEU A 44 11.31 -1.74 -12.84
C LEU A 44 12.08 -2.48 -11.73
N PRO A 45 11.56 -2.63 -10.49
CA PRO A 45 12.26 -3.37 -9.45
C PRO A 45 12.51 -4.85 -9.81
N TYR A 46 11.56 -5.50 -10.48
CA TYR A 46 11.64 -6.92 -10.84
C TYR A 46 12.65 -7.21 -11.97
N TYR A 47 13.02 -6.19 -12.75
CA TYR A 47 14.14 -6.28 -13.68
C TYR A 47 15.49 -6.32 -12.94
N VAL A 48 15.60 -5.63 -11.80
CA VAL A 48 16.84 -5.63 -11.00
C VAL A 48 17.25 -7.03 -10.58
N SER A 49 16.32 -7.88 -10.15
CA SER A 49 16.62 -9.28 -9.80
C SER A 49 16.81 -10.19 -11.03
N GLY A 50 16.32 -9.80 -12.19
CA GLY A 50 16.23 -10.64 -13.38
C GLY A 50 14.94 -11.47 -13.45
N GLU A 51 13.97 -11.25 -12.54
CA GLU A 51 12.65 -11.88 -12.62
C GLU A 51 11.93 -11.45 -13.92
N ILE A 52 12.05 -10.18 -14.30
CA ILE A 52 11.82 -9.73 -15.66
C ILE A 52 13.17 -9.78 -16.38
N ALA A 53 13.37 -10.77 -17.22
CA ALA A 53 14.66 -11.03 -17.83
C ALA A 53 15.01 -10.07 -18.98
N ASN A 54 14.01 -9.59 -19.73
CA ASN A 54 14.21 -8.73 -20.87
C ASN A 54 13.77 -7.30 -20.57
N ARG A 55 14.72 -6.36 -20.66
CA ARG A 55 14.46 -4.92 -20.45
C ARG A 55 13.38 -4.36 -21.40
N ASP A 56 13.35 -4.83 -22.65
CA ASP A 56 12.37 -4.34 -23.62
C ASP A 56 10.93 -4.75 -23.28
N SER A 57 10.75 -5.77 -22.43
CA SER A 57 9.42 -6.12 -21.88
C SER A 57 8.83 -5.02 -21.00
N LEU A 58 9.66 -4.10 -20.49
CA LEU A 58 9.20 -2.93 -19.74
C LEU A 58 8.64 -1.84 -20.66
N LEU A 59 8.97 -1.84 -21.96
CA LEU A 59 8.51 -0.88 -22.95
C LEU A 59 7.22 -1.37 -23.59
N VAL A 60 6.09 -1.10 -22.95
CA VAL A 60 4.78 -1.68 -23.31
C VAL A 60 4.31 -1.22 -24.69
N GLN A 61 4.55 0.05 -25.03
CA GLN A 61 4.26 0.63 -26.36
C GLN A 61 5.39 1.58 -26.77
N THR A 62 5.57 1.70 -28.08
CA THR A 62 6.51 2.68 -28.67
C THR A 62 5.76 3.78 -29.42
N PRO A 63 6.39 4.94 -29.67
CA PRO A 63 5.78 5.99 -30.49
C PRO A 63 5.29 5.48 -31.86
N GLU A 64 6.06 4.60 -32.51
CA GLU A 64 5.71 4.00 -33.79
C GLU A 64 4.46 3.10 -33.71
N SER A 65 4.37 2.27 -32.68
CA SER A 65 3.21 1.40 -32.47
C SER A 65 1.94 2.20 -32.13
N LEU A 66 2.10 3.28 -31.37
CA LEU A 66 1.01 4.20 -31.02
C LEU A 66 0.55 5.02 -32.24
N LYS A 67 1.49 5.46 -33.09
CA LYS A 67 1.17 6.12 -34.34
C LYS A 67 0.44 5.18 -35.31
N ALA A 68 0.95 3.96 -35.48
CA ALA A 68 0.35 2.98 -36.40
C ALA A 68 -1.06 2.56 -35.98
N ARG A 69 -1.30 2.36 -34.68
CA ARG A 69 -2.56 1.85 -34.16
C ARG A 69 -3.60 2.95 -33.89
N PHE A 70 -3.13 4.11 -33.39
CA PHE A 70 -3.99 5.17 -32.88
C PHE A 70 -3.77 6.53 -33.55
N GLN A 71 -2.86 6.63 -34.53
CA GLN A 71 -2.51 7.88 -35.20
C GLN A 71 -2.21 9.01 -34.19
N LEU A 72 -1.49 8.70 -33.12
CA LEU A 72 -1.04 9.66 -32.13
C LEU A 72 0.30 10.27 -32.54
N ASP A 73 0.46 11.57 -32.35
CA ASP A 73 1.74 12.26 -32.47
C ASP A 73 2.46 12.25 -31.10
N VAL A 74 3.26 11.22 -30.89
CA VAL A 74 4.00 11.01 -29.64
C VAL A 74 5.42 11.50 -29.78
N ARG A 75 5.79 12.49 -29.00
CA ARG A 75 7.09 13.17 -29.06
C ARG A 75 7.89 12.95 -27.76
N PRO A 76 8.70 11.86 -27.66
CA PRO A 76 9.65 11.69 -26.58
C PRO A 76 10.79 12.70 -26.67
N LEU A 77 11.52 12.94 -25.55
CA LEU A 77 12.58 13.94 -25.43
C LEU A 77 12.13 15.37 -25.73
N HIS A 78 10.84 15.65 -25.64
CA HIS A 78 10.25 16.97 -25.79
C HIS A 78 9.70 17.43 -24.43
N GLU A 79 10.42 18.33 -23.79
CA GLU A 79 10.04 18.87 -22.48
C GLU A 79 9.19 20.12 -22.65
N VAL A 80 7.96 20.10 -22.12
CA VAL A 80 7.19 21.32 -21.96
C VAL A 80 7.77 22.11 -20.80
N VAL A 81 8.19 23.35 -21.07
CA VAL A 81 8.86 24.22 -20.09
C VAL A 81 7.98 25.39 -19.62
N ALA A 82 6.95 25.74 -20.38
CA ALA A 82 5.98 26.77 -19.99
C ALA A 82 4.59 26.47 -20.55
N ILE A 83 3.58 27.00 -19.88
CA ILE A 83 2.16 27.01 -20.32
C ILE A 83 1.70 28.46 -20.21
N GLU A 84 1.11 28.98 -21.29
CA GLU A 84 0.49 30.31 -21.35
C GLU A 84 -1.03 30.13 -21.55
N PRO A 85 -1.82 30.01 -20.49
CA PRO A 85 -3.27 29.71 -20.57
C PRO A 85 -4.04 30.73 -21.44
N ASP A 86 -3.80 32.02 -21.26
CA ASP A 86 -4.47 33.09 -22.01
C ASP A 86 -4.27 33.01 -23.51
N LYS A 87 -3.14 32.46 -23.95
CA LYS A 87 -2.81 32.28 -25.39
C LYS A 87 -3.13 30.86 -25.87
N LYS A 88 -3.49 29.95 -24.98
CA LYS A 88 -3.64 28.51 -25.23
C LYS A 88 -2.41 27.92 -25.95
N THR A 89 -1.22 28.19 -25.40
CA THR A 89 0.04 27.69 -25.93
C THR A 89 0.91 27.04 -24.87
N VAL A 90 1.70 26.08 -25.31
CA VAL A 90 2.79 25.51 -24.52
C VAL A 90 4.12 25.76 -25.21
N THR A 91 5.16 26.05 -24.43
CA THR A 91 6.54 26.14 -24.93
C THR A 91 7.21 24.79 -24.72
N VAL A 92 7.73 24.23 -25.80
CA VAL A 92 8.33 22.89 -25.84
C VAL A 92 9.81 23.02 -26.18
N LYS A 93 10.66 22.41 -25.37
CA LYS A 93 12.11 22.38 -25.56
C LYS A 93 12.54 21.00 -26.07
N HIS A 94 13.26 20.98 -27.20
CA HIS A 94 13.86 19.78 -27.77
C HIS A 94 15.26 20.12 -28.33
N ASN A 95 16.28 19.37 -27.95
CA ASN A 95 17.67 19.59 -28.36
C ASN A 95 18.17 21.05 -28.19
N GLY A 96 17.73 21.69 -27.10
CA GLY A 96 18.10 23.08 -26.80
C GLY A 96 17.31 24.15 -27.57
N VAL A 97 16.43 23.75 -28.49
CA VAL A 97 15.54 24.67 -29.25
C VAL A 97 14.16 24.69 -28.58
N GLU A 98 13.62 25.88 -28.39
CA GLU A 98 12.26 26.10 -27.91
C GLU A 98 11.34 26.39 -29.09
N THR A 99 10.18 25.74 -29.08
CA THR A 99 9.09 25.92 -30.04
C THR A 99 7.78 26.11 -29.31
N SER A 100 6.81 26.76 -29.94
CA SER A 100 5.47 26.95 -29.39
C SER A 100 4.47 26.01 -30.06
N GLU A 101 3.60 25.38 -29.28
CA GLU A 101 2.52 24.52 -29.72
C GLU A 101 1.19 25.03 -29.16
N THR A 102 0.16 25.17 -30.02
CA THR A 102 -1.17 25.61 -29.61
C THR A 102 -2.05 24.43 -29.21
N TYR A 103 -3.09 24.67 -28.39
CA TYR A 103 -4.08 23.68 -28.03
C TYR A 103 -5.49 24.27 -27.95
N ASP A 104 -6.51 23.46 -28.23
CA ASP A 104 -7.88 23.72 -27.82
C ASP A 104 -8.14 23.21 -26.42
N CYS A 105 -7.48 22.08 -26.07
CA CYS A 105 -7.60 21.39 -24.79
C CYS A 105 -6.22 20.88 -24.35
N LEU A 106 -5.87 21.09 -23.08
CA LEU A 106 -4.59 20.63 -22.50
C LEU A 106 -4.86 19.62 -21.38
N ILE A 107 -4.16 18.49 -21.39
CA ILE A 107 -4.20 17.50 -20.31
C ILE A 107 -2.83 17.44 -19.63
N LEU A 108 -2.78 17.72 -18.33
CA LEU A 108 -1.61 17.58 -17.49
C LEU A 108 -1.59 16.19 -16.84
N SER A 109 -0.61 15.39 -17.19
CA SER A 109 -0.34 14.06 -16.59
C SER A 109 1.14 13.91 -16.23
N PRO A 110 1.75 14.88 -15.52
CA PRO A 110 3.18 14.88 -15.22
C PRO A 110 3.56 13.86 -14.16
N GLY A 111 2.59 13.29 -13.44
CA GLY A 111 2.76 12.35 -12.37
C GLY A 111 3.37 12.97 -11.11
N ALA A 112 4.16 12.18 -10.39
CA ALA A 112 4.88 12.61 -9.20
C ALA A 112 6.38 12.40 -9.40
N LYS A 113 7.21 13.11 -8.64
CA LYS A 113 8.67 12.94 -8.61
C LYS A 113 9.10 12.39 -7.26
N PRO A 114 10.23 11.66 -7.17
CA PRO A 114 10.78 11.25 -5.89
C PRO A 114 10.99 12.46 -4.98
N PHE A 115 10.60 12.32 -3.73
CA PHE A 115 10.98 13.29 -2.72
C PHE A 115 12.44 13.07 -2.35
N VAL A 116 13.23 14.15 -2.42
CA VAL A 116 14.65 14.14 -2.05
C VAL A 116 14.81 15.01 -0.81
N PRO A 117 15.01 14.40 0.38
CA PRO A 117 15.20 15.17 1.61
C PRO A 117 16.56 15.90 1.58
N PRO A 118 16.69 16.99 2.36
CA PRO A 118 17.92 17.77 2.45
C PRO A 118 18.94 17.07 3.37
N ILE A 119 19.52 15.97 2.90
CA ILE A 119 20.56 15.21 3.62
C ILE A 119 21.93 15.80 3.29
N VAL A 120 22.75 16.03 4.32
CA VAL A 120 24.12 16.55 4.15
C VAL A 120 24.94 15.59 3.29
N GLY A 121 25.70 16.11 2.32
CA GLY A 121 26.56 15.30 1.44
C GLY A 121 25.83 14.54 0.32
N LEU A 122 24.49 14.58 0.25
CA LEU A 122 23.72 13.89 -0.79
C LEU A 122 24.10 14.35 -2.22
N GLN A 123 24.38 15.65 -2.39
CA GLN A 123 24.70 16.22 -3.71
C GLN A 123 26.06 15.72 -4.26
N THR A 124 26.95 15.27 -3.40
CA THR A 124 28.27 14.73 -3.78
C THR A 124 28.29 13.20 -3.81
N ALA A 125 27.23 12.55 -3.35
CA ALA A 125 27.10 11.11 -3.35
C ALA A 125 26.86 10.59 -4.78
N THR A 126 27.73 9.71 -5.25
CA THR A 126 27.71 9.17 -6.62
C THR A 126 26.99 7.83 -6.75
N ASN A 127 26.72 7.18 -5.62
CA ASN A 127 26.09 5.84 -5.52
C ASN A 127 24.66 5.89 -4.98
N VAL A 128 24.04 7.08 -4.91
CA VAL A 128 22.67 7.26 -4.42
C VAL A 128 21.72 7.50 -5.58
N HIS A 129 20.72 6.67 -5.69
CA HIS A 129 19.75 6.69 -6.79
C HIS A 129 18.32 6.64 -6.25
N SER A 130 17.38 7.22 -6.98
CA SER A 130 15.95 6.94 -6.87
C SER A 130 15.48 6.18 -8.09
N LEU A 131 14.39 5.43 -7.96
CA LEU A 131 13.81 4.66 -9.06
C LEU A 131 12.46 5.24 -9.46
N ARG A 132 12.40 5.87 -10.63
CA ARG A 132 11.18 6.46 -11.16
C ARG A 132 10.87 6.00 -12.59
N ASN A 133 11.88 5.86 -13.41
CA ASN A 133 11.75 5.60 -14.84
C ASN A 133 12.86 4.65 -15.34
N VAL A 134 12.81 4.32 -16.63
CA VAL A 134 13.79 3.40 -17.25
C VAL A 134 15.22 3.94 -17.21
N PRO A 135 15.49 5.23 -17.47
CA PRO A 135 16.84 5.78 -17.29
C PRO A 135 17.39 5.66 -15.86
N ASP A 136 16.55 5.77 -14.84
CA ASP A 136 16.99 5.57 -13.45
C ASP A 136 17.35 4.11 -13.21
N LEU A 137 16.54 3.18 -13.72
CA LEU A 137 16.83 1.75 -13.69
C LEU A 137 18.18 1.45 -14.36
N ASP A 138 18.42 2.02 -15.54
CA ASP A 138 19.68 1.81 -16.28
C ASP A 138 20.91 2.27 -15.47
N LYS A 139 20.82 3.40 -14.76
CA LYS A 139 21.86 3.89 -13.85
C LYS A 139 22.09 2.94 -12.68
N ILE A 140 21.00 2.45 -12.05
CA ILE A 140 21.09 1.47 -10.95
C ILE A 140 21.76 0.19 -11.44
N MET A 141 21.36 -0.31 -12.60
CA MET A 141 21.94 -1.53 -13.19
C MET A 141 23.43 -1.37 -13.55
N GLN A 142 23.86 -0.19 -14.00
CA GLN A 142 25.28 0.12 -14.24
C GLN A 142 26.10 0.15 -12.95
N GLN A 143 25.50 0.54 -11.82
CA GLN A 143 26.14 0.56 -10.51
C GLN A 143 26.31 -0.85 -9.92
N ILE A 144 25.48 -1.81 -10.32
CA ILE A 144 25.55 -3.19 -9.84
C ILE A 144 26.60 -3.97 -10.64
N THR A 145 27.79 -4.09 -10.08
CA THR A 145 28.93 -4.83 -10.64
C THR A 145 29.30 -6.01 -9.74
N THR A 146 30.34 -6.75 -10.10
CA THR A 146 30.90 -7.82 -9.26
C THR A 146 31.44 -7.31 -7.93
N ASP A 147 31.80 -6.03 -7.84
CA ASP A 147 32.36 -5.39 -6.64
C ASP A 147 31.28 -4.81 -5.72
N THR A 148 30.05 -4.62 -6.20
CA THR A 148 28.90 -4.17 -5.42
C THR A 148 28.42 -5.29 -4.51
N LYS A 149 28.53 -5.12 -3.20
CA LYS A 149 28.19 -6.14 -2.17
C LYS A 149 27.09 -5.70 -1.24
N GLN A 150 27.05 -4.40 -0.93
CA GLN A 150 26.16 -3.85 0.09
C GLN A 150 25.24 -2.80 -0.52
N ALA A 151 23.96 -2.95 -0.30
CA ALA A 151 22.96 -1.97 -0.69
C ALA A 151 22.20 -1.47 0.53
N VAL A 152 21.91 -0.17 0.53
CA VAL A 152 21.05 0.46 1.54
C VAL A 152 19.81 1.01 0.85
N VAL A 153 18.64 0.71 1.39
CA VAL A 153 17.36 1.27 0.95
C VAL A 153 16.87 2.21 2.04
N ILE A 154 16.73 3.49 1.70
CA ILE A 154 16.22 4.50 2.62
C ILE A 154 14.75 4.73 2.30
N GLY A 155 13.87 4.34 3.25
CA GLY A 155 12.42 4.32 3.12
C GLY A 155 11.88 2.91 2.84
N ALA A 156 10.97 2.45 3.70
CA ALA A 156 10.35 1.12 3.65
C ALA A 156 8.89 1.15 3.16
N GLY A 157 8.57 2.06 2.23
CA GLY A 157 7.30 2.04 1.48
C GLY A 157 7.32 0.96 0.39
N PHE A 158 6.28 0.91 -0.45
CA PHE A 158 6.13 -0.08 -1.53
C PHE A 158 7.38 -0.21 -2.41
N ILE A 159 7.86 0.90 -2.97
CA ILE A 159 9.04 0.91 -3.85
C ILE A 159 10.29 0.45 -3.10
N GLY A 160 10.46 0.89 -1.85
CA GLY A 160 11.61 0.51 -1.03
C GLY A 160 11.66 -0.98 -0.76
N LEU A 161 10.54 -1.60 -0.41
CA LEU A 161 10.47 -3.03 -0.16
C LEU A 161 10.67 -3.87 -1.44
N GLU A 162 10.05 -3.47 -2.55
CA GLU A 162 10.29 -4.12 -3.84
C GLU A 162 11.76 -4.03 -4.24
N MET A 163 12.41 -2.87 -4.07
CA MET A 163 13.84 -2.73 -4.34
C MET A 163 14.69 -3.57 -3.40
N ALA A 164 14.40 -3.59 -2.10
CA ALA A 164 15.14 -4.38 -1.12
C ALA A 164 15.07 -5.88 -1.43
N GLU A 165 13.87 -6.41 -1.75
CA GLU A 165 13.69 -7.80 -2.18
C GLU A 165 14.52 -8.10 -3.43
N ASN A 166 14.42 -7.26 -4.47
CA ASN A 166 15.05 -7.53 -5.76
C ASN A 166 16.57 -7.34 -5.72
N LEU A 167 17.10 -6.43 -4.91
CA LEU A 167 18.54 -6.32 -4.63
C LEU A 167 19.06 -7.54 -3.85
N LYS A 168 18.30 -8.03 -2.87
CA LYS A 168 18.63 -9.25 -2.13
C LYS A 168 18.66 -10.47 -3.03
N LYS A 169 17.65 -10.64 -3.89
CA LYS A 169 17.61 -11.71 -4.91
C LYS A 169 18.77 -11.61 -5.90
N ARG A 170 19.28 -10.40 -6.14
CA ARG A 170 20.48 -10.17 -6.96
C ARG A 170 21.78 -10.60 -6.26
N GLY A 171 21.73 -10.91 -4.96
CA GLY A 171 22.85 -11.39 -4.16
C GLY A 171 23.55 -10.33 -3.30
N LEU A 172 23.00 -9.14 -3.15
CA LEU A 172 23.55 -8.09 -2.30
C LEU A 172 23.13 -8.30 -0.84
N ALA A 173 23.98 -7.88 0.09
CA ALA A 173 23.58 -7.66 1.49
C ALA A 173 22.77 -6.36 1.55
N VAL A 174 21.54 -6.42 2.06
CA VAL A 174 20.62 -5.28 2.04
C VAL A 174 20.31 -4.83 3.47
N THR A 175 20.38 -3.51 3.68
CA THR A 175 19.90 -2.83 4.88
C THR A 175 18.78 -1.85 4.49
N ILE A 176 17.68 -1.90 5.21
CA ILE A 176 16.60 -0.92 5.10
C ILE A 176 16.69 0.05 6.27
N VAL A 177 16.57 1.35 5.99
CA VAL A 177 16.48 2.42 7.00
C VAL A 177 15.12 3.09 6.85
N GLU A 178 14.29 3.05 7.89
CA GLU A 178 12.94 3.60 7.90
C GLU A 178 12.74 4.52 9.11
N LYS A 179 12.26 5.72 8.83
CA LYS A 179 11.99 6.72 9.88
C LYS A 179 10.77 6.36 10.73
N ALA A 180 9.79 5.70 10.15
CA ALA A 180 8.60 5.22 10.87
C ALA A 180 8.95 4.05 11.82
N PRO A 181 8.09 3.76 12.81
CA PRO A 181 8.31 2.66 13.75
C PRO A 181 8.25 1.27 13.11
N HIS A 182 7.67 1.14 11.94
CA HIS A 182 7.55 -0.13 11.20
C HIS A 182 7.65 0.09 9.68
N VAL A 183 7.89 -0.99 8.95
CA VAL A 183 7.86 -1.01 7.48
C VAL A 183 6.42 -0.84 6.95
N LEU A 184 6.24 -0.50 5.68
CA LEU A 184 4.93 -0.29 5.05
C LEU A 184 4.01 0.64 5.84
N PRO A 185 4.35 1.93 6.01
CA PRO A 185 3.56 2.87 6.80
C PRO A 185 2.04 2.96 6.48
N PRO A 186 1.55 2.58 5.28
CA PRO A 186 0.11 2.49 5.02
C PRO A 186 -0.63 1.37 5.76
N LEU A 187 0.07 0.32 6.22
CA LEU A 187 -0.51 -0.71 7.09
C LEU A 187 -0.48 -0.25 8.56
N ASP A 188 -1.30 -0.90 9.38
CA ASP A 188 -1.17 -0.81 10.83
C ASP A 188 0.00 -1.68 11.32
N GLU A 189 0.54 -1.36 12.50
CA GLU A 189 1.80 -1.89 13.01
C GLU A 189 1.82 -3.42 13.09
N GLU A 190 0.76 -4.03 13.61
CA GLU A 190 0.67 -5.48 13.75
C GLU A 190 0.61 -6.21 12.41
N MET A 191 0.00 -5.59 11.40
CA MET A 191 -0.02 -6.16 10.04
C MET A 191 1.35 -6.01 9.38
N ALA A 192 2.02 -4.88 9.58
CA ALA A 192 3.37 -4.63 9.06
C ALA A 192 4.43 -5.53 9.72
N ALA A 193 4.23 -5.95 10.96
CA ALA A 193 5.16 -6.82 11.70
C ALA A 193 5.43 -8.14 10.97
N PHE A 194 4.41 -8.74 10.34
CA PHE A 194 4.60 -9.97 9.55
C PHE A 194 5.54 -9.75 8.37
N ILE A 195 5.48 -8.61 7.72
CA ILE A 195 6.38 -8.26 6.61
C ILE A 195 7.79 -7.97 7.13
N GLN A 196 7.92 -7.29 8.25
CA GLN A 196 9.22 -7.03 8.86
C GLN A 196 9.91 -8.34 9.30
N ASN A 197 9.14 -9.27 9.86
CA ASN A 197 9.63 -10.60 10.21
C ASN A 197 10.08 -11.40 8.99
N GLU A 198 9.35 -11.29 7.87
CA GLU A 198 9.76 -11.88 6.60
C GLU A 198 11.09 -11.33 6.09
N LEU A 199 11.25 -10.00 6.10
CA LEU A 199 12.50 -9.34 5.72
C LEU A 199 13.68 -9.83 6.57
N ASN A 200 13.48 -9.92 7.89
CA ASN A 200 14.51 -10.41 8.83
C ASN A 200 14.85 -11.89 8.56
N ARG A 201 13.84 -12.72 8.29
CA ARG A 201 14.02 -14.14 7.94
C ARG A 201 14.85 -14.31 6.66
N GLU A 202 14.67 -13.45 5.69
CA GLU A 202 15.42 -13.43 4.44
C GLU A 202 16.80 -12.75 4.59
N GLY A 203 17.16 -12.34 5.80
CA GLY A 203 18.47 -11.74 6.12
C GLY A 203 18.63 -10.32 5.58
N ILE A 204 17.56 -9.55 5.52
CA ILE A 204 17.58 -8.10 5.34
C ILE A 204 17.60 -7.46 6.72
N LEU A 205 18.57 -6.59 6.96
CA LEU A 205 18.63 -5.83 8.20
C LEU A 205 17.66 -4.64 8.13
N VAL A 206 16.68 -4.58 9.02
CA VAL A 206 15.69 -3.50 9.08
C VAL A 206 15.97 -2.61 10.30
N LYS A 207 16.18 -1.31 10.03
CA LYS A 207 16.37 -0.26 11.04
C LYS A 207 15.19 0.69 10.97
N THR A 208 14.27 0.56 11.91
CA THR A 208 13.12 1.46 12.08
C THR A 208 13.43 2.54 13.11
N ASN A 209 12.59 3.58 13.19
CA ASN A 209 12.79 4.76 14.04
C ASN A 209 14.15 5.43 13.80
N ASP A 210 14.70 5.34 12.60
CA ASP A 210 15.99 5.93 12.28
C ASP A 210 15.96 6.55 10.87
N SER A 211 16.84 7.49 10.60
CA SER A 211 16.90 8.18 9.31
C SER A 211 18.33 8.54 8.92
N ALA A 212 18.61 8.58 7.62
CA ALA A 212 19.88 9.05 7.10
C ALA A 212 19.97 10.58 7.25
N VAL A 213 21.03 11.06 7.89
CA VAL A 213 21.26 12.49 8.12
C VAL A 213 22.47 13.03 7.35
N GLU A 214 23.44 12.19 7.01
CA GLU A 214 24.65 12.62 6.29
C GLU A 214 25.21 11.50 5.43
N PHE A 215 25.67 11.84 4.22
CA PHE A 215 26.48 10.99 3.34
C PHE A 215 27.94 11.45 3.39
N LYS A 216 28.84 10.52 3.63
CA LYS A 216 30.30 10.73 3.63
C LYS A 216 30.97 9.88 2.57
N GLU A 217 32.23 10.19 2.23
CA GLU A 217 33.03 9.42 1.28
C GLU A 217 32.30 9.19 -0.05
N ASN A 218 31.72 10.27 -0.62
CA ASN A 218 30.94 10.24 -1.87
C ASN A 218 29.74 9.26 -1.85
N GLY A 219 29.15 9.02 -0.67
CA GLY A 219 27.99 8.17 -0.48
C GLY A 219 28.29 6.77 0.07
N GLN A 220 29.58 6.40 0.19
CA GLN A 220 29.98 5.07 0.68
C GLN A 220 29.73 4.88 2.19
N LYS A 221 29.53 5.96 2.94
CA LYS A 221 29.18 5.96 4.35
C LYS A 221 27.91 6.76 4.59
N ILE A 222 26.97 6.19 5.30
CA ILE A 222 25.71 6.83 5.65
C ILE A 222 25.67 6.96 7.17
N VAL A 223 25.56 8.19 7.65
CA VAL A 223 25.38 8.48 9.09
C VAL A 223 23.87 8.53 9.36
N LEU A 224 23.44 7.76 10.33
CA LEU A 224 22.07 7.72 10.80
C LEU A 224 21.84 8.71 11.95
N GLU A 225 20.57 9.06 12.20
CA GLU A 225 20.15 9.96 13.28
C GLU A 225 20.55 9.38 14.66
N SER A 226 20.55 8.06 14.82
CA SER A 226 21.06 7.35 15.99
C SER A 226 22.57 7.53 16.24
N GLY A 227 23.31 8.06 15.26
CA GLY A 227 24.76 8.18 15.27
C GLY A 227 25.49 6.96 14.69
N GLU A 228 24.78 5.90 14.34
CA GLU A 228 25.37 4.75 13.67
C GLU A 228 25.86 5.13 12.26
N VAL A 229 26.96 4.51 11.83
CA VAL A 229 27.50 4.70 10.47
C VAL A 229 27.45 3.38 9.72
N ILE A 230 26.72 3.34 8.62
CA ILE A 230 26.61 2.15 7.77
C ILE A 230 27.33 2.34 6.45
N SER A 231 27.88 1.26 5.90
CA SER A 231 28.55 1.26 4.59
C SER A 231 27.55 0.95 3.48
N SER A 232 27.75 1.55 2.31
CA SER A 232 26.88 1.34 1.14
C SER A 232 27.68 1.45 -0.16
N ASP A 233 27.60 0.42 -0.99
CA ASP A 233 28.10 0.48 -2.38
C ASP A 233 27.01 1.04 -3.31
N LEU A 234 25.74 0.84 -2.97
CA LEU A 234 24.57 1.32 -3.70
C LEU A 234 23.49 1.75 -2.70
N THR A 235 22.98 2.96 -2.83
CA THR A 235 21.87 3.45 -2.02
C THR A 235 20.64 3.74 -2.88
N ILE A 236 19.49 3.21 -2.48
CA ILE A 236 18.20 3.55 -3.10
C ILE A 236 17.44 4.47 -2.15
N LEU A 237 17.12 5.68 -2.64
CA LEU A 237 16.33 6.67 -1.91
C LEU A 237 14.86 6.55 -2.33
N SER A 238 14.02 6.06 -1.42
CA SER A 238 12.59 5.78 -1.64
C SER A 238 11.68 6.30 -0.52
N VAL A 239 11.97 7.52 -0.05
CA VAL A 239 11.28 8.19 1.07
C VAL A 239 9.99 8.90 0.67
N GLY A 240 9.34 8.43 -0.38
CA GLY A 240 8.07 8.93 -0.88
C GLY A 240 8.18 9.76 -2.14
N VAL A 241 7.04 10.27 -2.58
CA VAL A 241 6.89 11.06 -3.80
C VAL A 241 6.14 12.36 -3.52
N GLN A 242 6.34 13.35 -4.38
CA GLN A 242 5.58 14.60 -4.37
C GLN A 242 5.02 14.88 -5.77
N PRO A 243 3.84 15.48 -5.89
CA PRO A 243 3.26 15.87 -7.16
C PRO A 243 4.23 16.70 -8.02
N GLU A 244 4.34 16.37 -9.31
CA GLU A 244 5.13 17.19 -10.24
C GLU A 244 4.24 18.30 -10.80
N THR A 245 4.27 19.46 -10.17
CA THR A 245 3.35 20.58 -10.45
C THR A 245 4.06 21.88 -10.80
N THR A 246 5.33 21.81 -11.14
CA THR A 246 6.13 22.98 -11.51
C THR A 246 5.49 23.80 -12.63
N LEU A 247 5.03 23.13 -13.70
CA LEU A 247 4.33 23.78 -14.81
C LEU A 247 2.99 24.38 -14.39
N ALA A 248 2.19 23.63 -13.63
CA ALA A 248 0.88 24.07 -13.16
C ALA A 248 1.02 25.33 -12.27
N LYS A 249 2.01 25.33 -11.38
CA LYS A 249 2.30 26.47 -10.51
C LYS A 249 2.73 27.69 -11.32
N ALA A 250 3.63 27.52 -12.29
CA ALA A 250 4.12 28.62 -13.15
C ALA A 250 3.01 29.20 -14.03
N ALA A 251 2.05 28.36 -14.45
CA ALA A 251 0.87 28.76 -15.22
C ALA A 251 -0.24 29.41 -14.36
N GLY A 252 -0.04 29.56 -13.03
CA GLY A 252 -1.03 30.15 -12.13
C GLY A 252 -2.22 29.25 -11.81
N LEU A 253 -2.14 27.95 -12.06
CA LEU A 253 -3.22 27.02 -11.71
C LEU A 253 -3.31 26.80 -10.20
N THR A 254 -4.53 26.60 -9.69
CA THR A 254 -4.77 26.42 -8.26
C THR A 254 -4.21 25.08 -7.77
N LEU A 255 -3.38 25.14 -6.72
CA LEU A 255 -2.79 23.99 -6.06
C LEU A 255 -3.37 23.83 -4.64
N GLY A 256 -3.46 22.60 -4.18
CA GLY A 256 -3.99 22.21 -2.87
C GLY A 256 -2.99 21.42 -2.04
N LEU A 257 -3.46 20.35 -1.43
CA LEU A 257 -2.71 19.50 -0.51
C LEU A 257 -1.31 19.15 -1.07
N ARG A 258 -0.24 19.48 -0.32
CA ARG A 258 1.17 19.23 -0.69
C ARG A 258 1.54 19.68 -2.11
N GLY A 259 0.87 20.72 -2.63
CA GLY A 259 1.12 21.24 -3.96
C GLY A 259 0.49 20.43 -5.10
N GLY A 260 -0.42 19.51 -4.83
CA GLY A 260 -1.18 18.80 -5.86
C GLY A 260 -2.14 19.73 -6.61
N ILE A 261 -2.40 19.46 -7.88
CA ILE A 261 -3.30 20.26 -8.71
C ILE A 261 -4.74 20.02 -8.25
N ILE A 262 -5.48 21.09 -7.96
CA ILE A 262 -6.91 21.00 -7.68
C ILE A 262 -7.66 20.84 -9.00
N VAL A 263 -8.54 19.86 -9.05
CA VAL A 263 -9.45 19.61 -10.16
C VAL A 263 -10.89 19.48 -9.66
N ASN A 264 -11.83 19.87 -10.51
CA ASN A 264 -13.25 19.65 -10.25
C ASN A 264 -13.67 18.20 -10.60
N GLU A 265 -14.95 17.89 -10.47
CA GLU A 265 -15.50 16.57 -10.80
C GLU A 265 -15.30 16.17 -12.26
N ARG A 266 -15.04 17.12 -13.15
CA ARG A 266 -14.79 16.89 -14.59
C ARG A 266 -13.29 16.86 -14.92
N TYR A 267 -12.41 16.78 -13.93
CA TYR A 267 -10.95 16.86 -14.08
C TYR A 267 -10.42 18.21 -14.62
N GLN A 268 -11.25 19.25 -14.67
CA GLN A 268 -10.81 20.59 -15.04
C GLN A 268 -10.05 21.23 -13.87
N THR A 269 -8.98 21.93 -14.18
CA THR A 269 -8.24 22.77 -13.24
C THR A 269 -8.99 24.08 -12.99
N SER A 270 -8.31 25.09 -12.42
CA SER A 270 -8.83 26.46 -12.35
C SER A 270 -9.01 27.13 -13.73
N ASP A 271 -8.39 26.58 -14.77
CA ASP A 271 -8.60 26.96 -16.17
C ASP A 271 -9.52 25.91 -16.84
N PRO A 272 -10.63 26.33 -17.51
CA PRO A 272 -11.61 25.43 -18.06
C PRO A 272 -11.10 24.60 -19.26
N ASP A 273 -10.05 25.03 -19.95
CA ASP A 273 -9.46 24.35 -21.09
C ASP A 273 -8.26 23.46 -20.69
N ILE A 274 -7.88 23.47 -19.39
CA ILE A 274 -6.79 22.69 -18.84
C ILE A 274 -7.32 21.65 -17.85
N TYR A 275 -7.03 20.40 -18.14
CA TYR A 275 -7.39 19.23 -17.32
C TYR A 275 -6.15 18.64 -16.66
N ALA A 276 -6.31 17.92 -15.55
CA ALA A 276 -5.22 17.21 -14.92
C ALA A 276 -5.66 15.84 -14.40
N VAL A 277 -4.75 14.85 -14.47
CA VAL A 277 -4.97 13.46 -14.04
C VAL A 277 -3.70 12.83 -13.46
N GLY A 278 -3.87 11.72 -12.74
CA GLY A 278 -2.78 10.91 -12.20
C GLY A 278 -2.24 11.43 -10.88
N ASP A 279 -0.99 11.08 -10.59
CA ASP A 279 -0.37 11.31 -9.26
C ASP A 279 -0.16 12.81 -8.94
N ALA A 280 -0.36 13.69 -9.90
CA ALA A 280 -0.21 15.14 -9.72
C ALA A 280 -1.43 15.83 -9.14
N ILE A 281 -2.60 15.20 -9.11
CA ILE A 281 -3.86 15.81 -8.70
C ILE A 281 -4.25 15.49 -7.26
N VAL A 282 -4.98 16.43 -6.64
CA VAL A 282 -5.72 16.18 -5.40
C VAL A 282 -7.01 15.42 -5.75
N VAL A 283 -7.30 14.37 -5.01
CA VAL A 283 -8.53 13.60 -5.12
C VAL A 283 -9.25 13.56 -3.77
N LYS A 284 -10.53 13.21 -3.75
CA LYS A 284 -11.24 12.91 -2.51
C LYS A 284 -10.96 11.47 -2.05
N GLN A 285 -10.60 11.31 -0.77
CA GLN A 285 -10.69 10.01 -0.09
C GLN A 285 -12.19 9.72 0.11
N GLN A 286 -12.68 8.61 -0.46
CA GLN A 286 -14.13 8.40 -0.55
C GLN A 286 -14.84 8.16 0.77
N ILE A 287 -14.14 7.70 1.81
CA ILE A 287 -14.72 7.38 3.12
C ILE A 287 -14.85 8.64 3.97
N THR A 288 -13.82 9.49 3.98
CA THR A 288 -13.78 10.72 4.80
C THR A 288 -14.21 11.96 4.04
N ASP A 289 -14.35 11.91 2.72
CA ASP A 289 -14.55 13.04 1.81
C ASP A 289 -13.49 14.15 1.94
N THR A 290 -12.32 13.80 2.47
CA THR A 290 -11.19 14.72 2.63
C THR A 290 -10.27 14.71 1.40
N ASP A 291 -9.50 15.77 1.22
CA ASP A 291 -8.48 15.85 0.19
C ASP A 291 -7.35 14.85 0.44
N ALA A 292 -6.94 14.14 -0.60
CA ALA A 292 -5.88 13.14 -0.56
C ALA A 292 -5.01 13.18 -1.81
N LEU A 293 -3.77 12.69 -1.68
CA LEU A 293 -2.88 12.36 -2.79
C LEU A 293 -2.74 10.85 -2.86
N ILE A 294 -3.22 10.23 -3.93
CA ILE A 294 -3.24 8.78 -4.11
C ILE A 294 -2.48 8.44 -5.38
N ALA A 295 -1.17 8.28 -5.24
CA ALA A 295 -0.24 7.99 -6.33
C ALA A 295 -0.24 6.48 -6.65
N LEU A 296 -1.25 6.01 -7.39
CA LEU A 296 -1.44 4.62 -7.78
C LEU A 296 -1.80 4.51 -9.27
N ALA A 297 -1.28 3.48 -9.92
CA ALA A 297 -1.45 3.26 -11.36
C ALA A 297 -2.91 3.04 -11.78
N SER A 298 -3.69 2.29 -11.00
CA SER A 298 -5.10 2.01 -11.29
C SER A 298 -5.96 3.28 -11.30
N PRO A 299 -5.92 4.15 -10.27
CA PRO A 299 -6.57 5.47 -10.32
C PRO A 299 -6.11 6.32 -11.50
N ALA A 300 -4.80 6.41 -11.77
CA ALA A 300 -4.26 7.22 -12.86
C ALA A 300 -4.80 6.79 -14.23
N ASN A 301 -4.81 5.49 -14.51
CA ASN A 301 -5.37 4.94 -15.77
C ASN A 301 -6.88 5.20 -15.89
N ARG A 302 -7.64 5.00 -14.80
CA ARG A 302 -9.08 5.29 -14.77
C ARG A 302 -9.36 6.78 -15.04
N GLN A 303 -8.61 7.68 -14.38
CA GLN A 303 -8.73 9.12 -14.55
C GLN A 303 -8.40 9.55 -15.99
N GLY A 304 -7.34 8.99 -16.59
CA GLY A 304 -7.00 9.24 -17.99
C GLY A 304 -8.12 8.84 -18.94
N ARG A 305 -8.75 7.68 -18.72
CA ARG A 305 -9.93 7.28 -19.50
C ARG A 305 -11.11 8.22 -19.28
N GLN A 306 -11.39 8.60 -18.03
CA GLN A 306 -12.54 9.44 -17.68
C GLN A 306 -12.40 10.87 -18.19
N VAL A 307 -11.21 11.47 -18.14
CA VAL A 307 -10.99 12.81 -18.70
C VAL A 307 -11.21 12.84 -20.21
N ALA A 308 -10.79 11.78 -20.92
CA ALA A 308 -11.07 11.64 -22.34
C ALA A 308 -12.57 11.54 -22.64
N ASP A 309 -13.31 10.75 -21.85
CA ASP A 309 -14.77 10.66 -21.94
C ASP A 309 -15.43 12.04 -21.72
N VAL A 310 -14.96 12.81 -20.72
CA VAL A 310 -15.46 14.17 -20.42
C VAL A 310 -15.21 15.14 -21.57
N ILE A 311 -14.00 15.15 -22.13
CA ILE A 311 -13.63 16.03 -23.27
C ILE A 311 -14.48 15.69 -24.50
N ALA A 312 -14.79 14.42 -24.71
CA ALA A 312 -15.66 13.97 -25.78
C ALA A 312 -17.16 14.16 -25.48
N GLY A 313 -17.55 14.83 -24.39
CA GLY A 313 -18.94 15.17 -24.07
C GLY A 313 -19.71 14.07 -23.30
N LEU A 314 -19.08 12.98 -22.92
CA LEU A 314 -19.71 11.92 -22.13
C LEU A 314 -19.84 12.33 -20.66
N ASN A 315 -20.94 11.92 -20.02
CA ASN A 315 -21.15 12.20 -18.59
C ASN A 315 -20.31 11.25 -17.73
N ARG A 316 -19.22 11.77 -17.17
CA ARG A 316 -18.35 11.10 -16.19
C ARG A 316 -18.00 12.05 -15.05
N SER A 317 -17.76 11.50 -13.89
CA SER A 317 -17.42 12.26 -12.69
C SER A 317 -16.26 11.61 -11.94
N ASN A 318 -15.34 12.43 -11.47
CA ASN A 318 -14.30 12.03 -10.53
C ASN A 318 -14.93 11.74 -9.16
N ARG A 319 -15.00 10.47 -8.81
CA ARG A 319 -15.57 10.02 -7.53
C ARG A 319 -14.53 9.83 -6.42
N GLY A 320 -13.31 10.31 -6.63
CA GLY A 320 -12.21 10.08 -5.69
C GLY A 320 -11.70 8.62 -5.71
N SER A 321 -11.04 8.23 -4.62
CA SER A 321 -10.41 6.91 -4.48
C SER A 321 -10.45 6.41 -3.03
N ILE A 322 -10.46 5.09 -2.83
CA ILE A 322 -10.26 4.45 -1.51
C ILE A 322 -8.82 4.06 -1.25
N GLY A 323 -7.96 3.99 -2.27
CA GLY A 323 -6.54 3.72 -2.12
C GLY A 323 -6.19 2.24 -1.91
N SER A 324 -6.67 1.34 -2.78
CA SER A 324 -6.29 -0.09 -2.71
C SER A 324 -4.88 -0.30 -3.23
N ALA A 325 -4.05 -0.99 -2.45
CA ALA A 325 -2.65 -1.25 -2.76
C ALA A 325 -2.24 -2.67 -2.32
N ILE A 326 -1.23 -3.22 -3.01
CA ILE A 326 -0.68 -4.55 -2.74
C ILE A 326 0.81 -4.57 -3.03
N VAL A 327 1.55 -5.36 -2.28
CA VAL A 327 2.98 -5.62 -2.49
C VAL A 327 3.29 -7.07 -2.15
N ARG A 328 4.20 -7.66 -2.91
CA ARG A 328 4.87 -8.92 -2.56
C ARG A 328 6.21 -8.60 -1.88
N VAL A 329 6.51 -9.31 -0.82
CA VAL A 329 7.81 -9.29 -0.13
C VAL A 329 8.22 -10.73 0.09
N PHE A 330 9.06 -11.25 -0.77
CA PHE A 330 9.45 -12.67 -0.84
C PHE A 330 8.24 -13.60 -0.95
N GLU A 331 7.99 -14.41 0.09
CA GLU A 331 6.86 -15.32 0.13
C GLU A 331 5.57 -14.66 0.65
N GLN A 332 5.67 -13.49 1.26
CA GLN A 332 4.52 -12.79 1.81
C GLN A 332 3.93 -11.77 0.82
N THR A 333 2.63 -11.63 0.90
CA THR A 333 1.85 -10.60 0.23
C THR A 333 1.17 -9.74 1.28
N ALA A 334 1.29 -8.44 1.15
CA ALA A 334 0.59 -7.46 1.97
C ALA A 334 -0.32 -6.60 1.10
N ALA A 335 -1.58 -6.46 1.48
CA ALA A 335 -2.53 -5.62 0.75
C ALA A 335 -3.40 -4.81 1.73
N SER A 336 -3.87 -3.66 1.26
CA SER A 336 -4.77 -2.78 2.01
C SER A 336 -5.76 -2.08 1.10
N THR A 337 -6.90 -1.69 1.66
CA THR A 337 -7.92 -0.88 1.00
C THR A 337 -8.64 -0.01 2.02
N GLY A 338 -9.04 1.19 1.63
CA GLY A 338 -9.69 2.13 2.54
C GLY A 338 -8.72 2.76 3.55
N LEU A 339 -9.18 2.94 4.78
CA LEU A 339 -8.43 3.57 5.86
C LEU A 339 -7.71 2.51 6.72
N SER A 340 -6.53 2.83 7.22
CA SER A 340 -5.95 2.11 8.36
C SER A 340 -6.66 2.51 9.66
N GLU A 341 -6.54 1.69 10.70
CA GLU A 341 -7.09 2.01 12.03
C GLU A 341 -6.58 3.37 12.53
N ARG A 342 -5.28 3.60 12.38
CA ARG A 342 -4.65 4.88 12.74
C ARG A 342 -5.28 6.06 12.01
N VAL A 343 -5.49 5.96 10.70
CA VAL A 343 -6.08 7.06 9.91
C VAL A 343 -7.56 7.27 10.25
N ALA A 344 -8.32 6.20 10.47
CA ALA A 344 -9.72 6.29 10.88
C ALA A 344 -9.87 6.97 12.26
N LYS A 345 -9.02 6.61 13.22
CA LYS A 345 -8.96 7.28 14.54
C LYS A 345 -8.55 8.75 14.44
N GLN A 346 -7.58 9.08 13.58
CA GLN A 346 -7.17 10.48 13.35
C GLN A 346 -8.26 11.33 12.68
N ALA A 347 -9.20 10.69 12.01
CA ALA A 347 -10.37 11.33 11.42
C ALA A 347 -11.57 11.40 12.39
N ASP A 348 -11.35 11.09 13.68
CA ASP A 348 -12.37 11.07 14.74
C ASP A 348 -13.60 10.19 14.41
N LEU A 349 -13.39 9.11 13.62
CA LEU A 349 -14.45 8.15 13.32
C LEU A 349 -14.65 7.18 14.49
N PRO A 350 -15.89 6.71 14.76
CA PRO A 350 -16.12 5.57 15.65
C PRO A 350 -15.49 4.31 15.06
N VAL A 351 -14.46 3.73 15.70
CA VAL A 351 -13.68 2.63 15.15
C VAL A 351 -13.75 1.40 16.02
N ALA A 352 -14.14 0.28 15.42
CA ALA A 352 -13.89 -1.07 15.91
C ALA A 352 -12.99 -1.82 14.91
N VAL A 353 -12.26 -2.81 15.44
CA VAL A 353 -11.31 -3.62 14.67
C VAL A 353 -11.49 -5.08 15.02
N VAL A 354 -11.40 -5.95 14.02
CA VAL A 354 -11.32 -7.40 14.19
C VAL A 354 -10.26 -7.99 13.28
N HIS A 355 -9.59 -9.03 13.78
CA HIS A 355 -8.65 -9.84 13.03
C HIS A 355 -9.17 -11.26 12.88
N VAL A 356 -9.07 -11.81 11.67
CA VAL A 356 -9.42 -13.21 11.39
C VAL A 356 -8.29 -13.89 10.66
N SER A 357 -7.80 -14.97 11.24
CA SER A 357 -6.89 -15.89 10.57
C SER A 357 -7.69 -17.01 9.91
N GLY A 358 -7.33 -17.32 8.67
CA GLY A 358 -7.95 -18.38 7.88
C GLY A 358 -6.93 -19.05 6.97
N LYS A 359 -7.41 -19.84 6.02
CA LYS A 359 -6.60 -20.42 4.94
C LYS A 359 -7.01 -19.81 3.60
N ASP A 360 -6.04 -19.73 2.67
CA ASP A 360 -6.28 -19.26 1.31
C ASP A 360 -7.26 -20.17 0.55
N HIS A 361 -7.24 -21.47 0.86
CA HIS A 361 -8.21 -22.47 0.40
C HIS A 361 -8.45 -23.56 1.46
N ALA A 362 -9.25 -24.59 1.15
CA ALA A 362 -9.63 -25.63 2.11
C ALA A 362 -8.40 -26.30 2.74
N GLY A 363 -8.29 -26.24 4.08
CA GLY A 363 -7.10 -26.68 4.81
C GLY A 363 -6.76 -28.17 4.68
N TYR A 364 -7.71 -29.00 4.22
CA TYR A 364 -7.47 -30.40 3.91
C TYR A 364 -6.96 -30.63 2.48
N TYR A 365 -6.99 -29.58 1.63
CA TYR A 365 -6.44 -29.65 0.28
C TYR A 365 -4.95 -29.24 0.31
N PRO A 366 -4.07 -29.92 -0.45
CA PRO A 366 -2.64 -29.68 -0.38
C PRO A 366 -2.22 -28.26 -0.74
N GLY A 367 -1.25 -27.73 0.00
CA GLY A 367 -0.63 -26.43 -0.28
C GLY A 367 -1.40 -25.23 0.27
N ALA A 368 -2.35 -25.44 1.18
CA ALA A 368 -3.06 -24.36 1.87
C ALA A 368 -2.12 -23.55 2.77
N THR A 369 -2.18 -22.24 2.62
CA THR A 369 -1.38 -21.27 3.38
C THR A 369 -2.26 -20.38 4.25
N ASP A 370 -1.67 -19.81 5.30
CA ASP A 370 -2.39 -18.94 6.21
C ASP A 370 -2.64 -17.55 5.61
N ILE A 371 -3.80 -17.00 5.89
CA ILE A 371 -4.17 -15.59 5.63
C ILE A 371 -4.61 -14.96 6.94
N LEU A 372 -4.10 -13.78 7.22
CA LEU A 372 -4.59 -12.88 8.25
C LEU A 372 -5.29 -11.70 7.58
N LEU A 373 -6.53 -11.45 7.96
CA LEU A 373 -7.31 -10.29 7.54
C LEU A 373 -7.64 -9.41 8.76
N LYS A 374 -7.54 -8.09 8.57
CA LYS A 374 -7.99 -7.06 9.49
C LYS A 374 -9.13 -6.28 8.86
N LEU A 375 -10.19 -6.00 9.63
CA LEU A 375 -11.28 -5.12 9.24
C LEU A 375 -11.37 -3.92 10.18
N ILE A 376 -11.53 -2.74 9.62
CA ILE A 376 -11.74 -1.48 10.33
C ILE A 376 -13.14 -0.99 9.97
N PHE A 377 -14.02 -0.79 10.95
CA PHE A 377 -15.41 -0.48 10.71
C PHE A 377 -16.04 0.37 11.81
N ASN A 378 -17.22 0.93 11.54
CA ASN A 378 -18.07 1.60 12.51
C ASN A 378 -18.86 0.56 13.31
N PRO A 379 -18.69 0.46 14.63
CA PRO A 379 -19.40 -0.55 15.44
C PRO A 379 -20.91 -0.30 15.54
N GLU A 380 -21.39 0.93 15.31
CA GLU A 380 -22.81 1.28 15.42
C GLU A 380 -23.57 1.06 14.11
N THR A 381 -22.95 1.46 12.98
CA THR A 381 -23.60 1.40 11.65
C THR A 381 -23.21 0.19 10.84
N GLY A 382 -22.08 -0.44 11.16
CA GLY A 382 -21.48 -1.52 10.38
C GLY A 382 -20.75 -1.05 9.13
N GLU A 383 -20.64 0.26 8.89
CA GLU A 383 -19.90 0.80 7.73
C GLU A 383 -18.44 0.36 7.75
N ILE A 384 -17.95 -0.13 6.62
CA ILE A 384 -16.57 -0.60 6.47
C ILE A 384 -15.67 0.57 6.05
N TYR A 385 -14.73 0.93 6.90
CA TYR A 385 -13.76 1.99 6.63
C TYR A 385 -12.52 1.50 5.92
N GLY A 386 -12.09 0.26 6.17
CA GLY A 386 -10.89 -0.28 5.56
C GLY A 386 -10.66 -1.73 5.90
N ALA A 387 -9.69 -2.30 5.19
CA ALA A 387 -9.24 -3.65 5.42
C ALA A 387 -7.77 -3.84 5.04
N GLN A 388 -7.11 -4.77 5.71
CA GLN A 388 -5.74 -5.17 5.43
C GLN A 388 -5.65 -6.69 5.38
N GLY A 389 -4.72 -7.21 4.60
CA GLY A 389 -4.50 -8.64 4.47
C GLY A 389 -3.03 -8.98 4.35
N ILE A 390 -2.62 -10.07 5.03
CA ILE A 390 -1.27 -10.65 4.97
C ILE A 390 -1.39 -12.15 4.73
N GLY A 391 -0.50 -12.70 3.90
CA GLY A 391 -0.43 -14.13 3.64
C GLY A 391 0.40 -14.44 2.40
N GLN A 392 0.59 -15.73 2.11
CA GLN A 392 1.36 -16.12 0.92
C GLN A 392 0.52 -16.11 -0.35
N LYS A 393 -0.75 -16.53 -0.27
CA LYS A 393 -1.65 -16.68 -1.41
C LYS A 393 -3.05 -16.16 -1.09
N GLY A 394 -3.75 -15.66 -2.12
CA GLY A 394 -5.16 -15.30 -2.06
C GLY A 394 -5.49 -14.06 -1.23
N VAL A 395 -4.50 -13.27 -0.83
CA VAL A 395 -4.68 -11.97 -0.15
C VAL A 395 -5.33 -10.97 -1.08
N ASP A 396 -4.87 -10.92 -2.33
CA ASP A 396 -5.41 -10.10 -3.42
C ASP A 396 -6.92 -10.29 -3.57
N LYS A 397 -7.36 -11.55 -3.71
CA LYS A 397 -8.78 -11.91 -3.84
C LYS A 397 -9.62 -11.33 -2.69
N ARG A 398 -9.16 -11.48 -1.45
CA ARG A 398 -9.93 -11.06 -0.26
C ARG A 398 -9.97 -9.55 -0.10
N VAL A 399 -8.85 -8.88 -0.33
CA VAL A 399 -8.79 -7.43 -0.29
C VAL A 399 -9.59 -6.79 -1.44
N ASP A 400 -9.61 -7.39 -2.62
CA ASP A 400 -10.46 -6.94 -3.74
C ASP A 400 -11.95 -7.10 -3.45
N ILE A 401 -12.36 -8.19 -2.76
CA ILE A 401 -13.75 -8.36 -2.30
C ILE A 401 -14.10 -7.26 -1.31
N LEU A 402 -13.23 -6.99 -0.32
CA LEU A 402 -13.45 -5.94 0.68
C LEU A 402 -13.45 -4.53 0.06
N ALA A 403 -12.56 -4.27 -0.91
CA ALA A 403 -12.58 -3.03 -1.68
C ALA A 403 -13.89 -2.86 -2.47
N THR A 404 -14.41 -3.95 -3.02
CA THR A 404 -15.69 -3.96 -3.72
C THR A 404 -16.86 -3.72 -2.75
N ALA A 405 -16.82 -4.32 -1.56
CA ALA A 405 -17.79 -4.10 -0.49
C ALA A 405 -17.84 -2.62 -0.08
N ILE A 406 -16.67 -2.00 0.20
CA ILE A 406 -16.58 -0.57 0.51
C ILE A 406 -17.16 0.28 -0.62
N LYS A 407 -16.76 0.01 -1.86
CA LYS A 407 -17.29 0.75 -3.03
C LYS A 407 -18.78 0.56 -3.27
N GLY A 408 -19.32 -0.60 -2.92
CA GLY A 408 -20.73 -0.94 -3.02
C GLY A 408 -21.58 -0.41 -1.87
N GLY A 409 -20.96 0.14 -0.82
CA GLY A 409 -21.66 0.58 0.40
C GLY A 409 -22.20 -0.60 1.24
N LEU A 410 -21.56 -1.78 1.12
CA LEU A 410 -21.86 -2.92 1.96
C LEU A 410 -21.31 -2.70 3.37
N THR A 411 -21.97 -3.31 4.34
CA THR A 411 -21.65 -3.26 5.76
C THR A 411 -21.06 -4.58 6.25
N ILE A 412 -20.66 -4.62 7.52
CA ILE A 412 -20.23 -5.87 8.17
C ILE A 412 -21.33 -6.94 8.17
N PHE A 413 -22.59 -6.54 8.14
CA PHE A 413 -23.75 -7.44 8.13
C PHE A 413 -23.96 -8.13 6.77
N ASP A 414 -23.45 -7.52 5.69
CA ASP A 414 -23.54 -8.06 4.33
C ASP A 414 -22.40 -9.06 4.04
N LEU A 415 -21.23 -8.94 4.71
CA LEU A 415 -20.08 -9.79 4.44
C LEU A 415 -20.36 -11.29 4.63
N PRO A 416 -21.09 -11.75 5.66
CA PRO A 416 -21.47 -13.15 5.80
C PRO A 416 -22.39 -13.68 4.70
N GLU A 417 -23.19 -12.79 4.10
CA GLU A 417 -24.17 -13.12 3.05
C GLU A 417 -23.55 -13.18 1.65
N LEU A 418 -22.27 -12.81 1.51
CA LEU A 418 -21.60 -12.90 0.21
C LEU A 418 -21.44 -14.34 -0.23
N GLU A 419 -22.03 -14.69 -1.37
CA GLU A 419 -21.88 -15.99 -2.03
C GLU A 419 -20.59 -16.03 -2.84
N LEU A 420 -19.49 -16.34 -2.15
CA LEU A 420 -18.17 -16.42 -2.79
C LEU A 420 -17.94 -17.78 -3.44
N THR A 421 -17.29 -17.78 -4.60
CA THR A 421 -17.02 -19.03 -5.35
C THR A 421 -16.16 -19.99 -4.52
N TYR A 422 -16.61 -21.24 -4.40
CA TYR A 422 -15.95 -22.26 -3.61
C TYR A 422 -15.76 -23.57 -4.40
N ALA A 423 -14.56 -24.08 -4.33
CA ALA A 423 -14.19 -25.48 -4.43
C ALA A 423 -12.86 -25.65 -3.68
N PRO A 424 -12.50 -26.85 -3.20
CA PRO A 424 -11.34 -27.05 -2.32
C PRO A 424 -10.02 -26.39 -2.75
N PRO A 425 -9.67 -26.35 -4.05
CA PRO A 425 -8.44 -25.69 -4.51
C PRO A 425 -8.48 -24.16 -4.51
N PHE A 426 -9.67 -23.52 -4.36
CA PHE A 426 -9.86 -22.09 -4.58
C PHE A 426 -10.27 -21.31 -3.33
N GLY A 427 -10.80 -21.99 -2.32
CA GLY A 427 -11.27 -21.33 -1.12
C GLY A 427 -11.79 -22.30 -0.06
N SER A 428 -12.47 -21.78 0.93
CA SER A 428 -13.21 -22.51 1.94
C SER A 428 -14.71 -22.20 1.80
N ALA A 429 -15.59 -23.12 2.23
CA ALA A 429 -17.03 -22.90 2.17
C ALA A 429 -17.47 -21.68 3.01
N LYS A 430 -16.74 -21.41 4.10
CA LYS A 430 -16.75 -20.12 4.82
C LYS A 430 -15.44 -19.43 4.51
N ASP A 431 -15.46 -18.53 3.52
CA ASP A 431 -14.27 -17.78 3.16
C ASP A 431 -13.81 -16.88 4.33
N PRO A 432 -12.51 -16.61 4.47
CA PRO A 432 -12.02 -15.65 5.47
C PRO A 432 -12.78 -14.30 5.48
N VAL A 433 -13.30 -13.83 4.33
CA VAL A 433 -14.14 -12.61 4.29
C VAL A 433 -15.48 -12.82 4.98
N ASN A 434 -16.16 -13.96 4.79
CA ASN A 434 -17.40 -14.27 5.50
C ASN A 434 -17.12 -14.38 7.02
N MET A 435 -16.02 -15.03 7.39
CA MET A 435 -15.62 -15.17 8.80
C MET A 435 -15.29 -13.81 9.43
N LEU A 436 -14.70 -12.89 8.67
CA LEU A 436 -14.42 -11.52 9.11
C LEU A 436 -15.73 -10.78 9.42
N GLY A 437 -16.76 -10.93 8.57
CA GLY A 437 -18.09 -10.40 8.82
C GLY A 437 -18.73 -10.98 10.09
N TYR A 438 -18.67 -12.30 10.31
CA TYR A 438 -19.18 -12.92 11.54
C TYR A 438 -18.47 -12.39 12.80
N ALA A 439 -17.14 -12.23 12.76
CA ALA A 439 -16.41 -11.70 13.90
C ALA A 439 -16.80 -10.23 14.19
N ALA A 440 -16.92 -9.41 13.15
CA ALA A 440 -17.35 -8.02 13.27
C ALA A 440 -18.78 -7.89 13.81
N MET A 441 -19.71 -8.71 13.34
CA MET A 441 -21.10 -8.76 13.86
C MET A 441 -21.12 -9.13 15.34
N ASN A 442 -20.38 -10.17 15.75
CA ASN A 442 -20.31 -10.57 17.14
C ASN A 442 -19.85 -9.42 18.06
N LEU A 443 -18.92 -8.59 17.58
CA LEU A 443 -18.45 -7.41 18.32
C LEU A 443 -19.54 -6.31 18.35
N ALA A 444 -20.11 -5.96 17.20
CA ALA A 444 -21.13 -4.92 17.09
C ALA A 444 -22.41 -5.23 17.87
N GLU A 445 -22.80 -6.51 17.96
CA GLU A 445 -23.97 -6.98 18.70
C GLU A 445 -23.68 -7.24 20.20
N GLY A 446 -22.45 -7.00 20.67
CA GLY A 446 -22.06 -7.22 22.07
C GLY A 446 -21.98 -8.70 22.48
N LEU A 447 -21.98 -9.62 21.53
CA LEU A 447 -21.80 -11.05 21.79
C LEU A 447 -20.36 -11.39 22.16
N SER A 448 -19.41 -10.63 21.64
CA SER A 448 -17.99 -10.69 21.98
C SER A 448 -17.51 -9.31 22.41
N GLU A 449 -16.56 -9.28 23.34
CA GLU A 449 -15.81 -8.10 23.71
C GLU A 449 -14.34 -8.38 23.47
N SER A 450 -13.62 -7.48 22.82
CA SER A 450 -12.22 -7.69 22.52
C SER A 450 -11.34 -6.55 23.00
N ILE A 451 -10.10 -6.89 23.26
CA ILE A 451 -8.99 -5.96 23.42
C ILE A 451 -7.99 -6.17 22.30
N GLN A 452 -7.30 -5.11 21.92
CA GLN A 452 -6.23 -5.18 20.93
C GLN A 452 -4.88 -5.50 21.61
N TRP A 453 -3.94 -6.01 20.83
CA TRP A 453 -2.61 -6.44 21.31
C TRP A 453 -1.90 -5.35 22.14
N TYR A 454 -2.01 -4.08 21.76
CA TYR A 454 -1.38 -2.95 22.45
C TYR A 454 -2.03 -2.59 23.80
N GLN A 455 -3.22 -3.11 24.08
CA GLN A 455 -3.93 -2.90 25.35
C GLN A 455 -3.60 -3.99 26.38
N LEU A 456 -3.11 -5.16 25.95
CA LEU A 456 -2.93 -6.32 26.82
C LEU A 456 -2.08 -6.01 28.06
N LYS A 457 -0.98 -5.30 27.87
CA LYS A 457 -0.04 -4.98 28.98
C LYS A 457 -0.68 -4.10 30.05
N GLU A 458 -1.44 -3.11 29.64
CA GLU A 458 -2.17 -2.22 30.55
C GLU A 458 -3.28 -2.98 31.29
N GLU A 459 -4.07 -3.76 30.59
CA GLU A 459 -5.15 -4.58 31.15
C GLU A 459 -4.59 -5.58 32.21
N ILE A 460 -3.45 -6.20 31.95
CA ILE A 460 -2.78 -7.07 32.94
C ILE A 460 -2.24 -6.27 34.14
N ALA A 461 -1.69 -5.09 33.92
CA ALA A 461 -1.20 -4.22 35.00
C ALA A 461 -2.34 -3.71 35.90
N GLU A 462 -3.55 -3.56 35.39
CA GLU A 462 -4.76 -3.27 36.14
C GLU A 462 -5.28 -4.46 36.97
N GLY A 463 -4.67 -5.63 36.83
CA GLY A 463 -4.97 -6.82 37.64
C GLY A 463 -5.82 -7.89 36.95
N LYS A 464 -6.18 -7.69 35.68
CA LYS A 464 -6.92 -8.70 34.89
C LYS A 464 -6.02 -9.93 34.66
N LYS A 465 -6.64 -11.10 34.53
CA LYS A 465 -5.95 -12.38 34.39
C LYS A 465 -6.01 -12.86 32.95
N LEU A 466 -4.92 -13.43 32.46
CA LEU A 466 -4.87 -14.02 31.12
C LEU A 466 -5.12 -15.53 31.19
N LEU A 467 -6.05 -16.03 30.39
CA LEU A 467 -6.34 -17.45 30.18
C LEU A 467 -5.91 -17.85 28.76
N ASP A 468 -4.90 -18.71 28.67
CA ASP A 468 -4.47 -19.31 27.40
C ASP A 468 -5.19 -20.65 27.20
N VAL A 469 -5.97 -20.77 26.12
CA VAL A 469 -6.75 -21.98 25.81
C VAL A 469 -6.13 -22.80 24.68
N ARG A 470 -4.85 -22.59 24.35
CA ARG A 470 -4.08 -23.41 23.40
C ARG A 470 -3.87 -24.82 23.97
N ASN A 471 -3.49 -25.75 23.08
CA ASN A 471 -3.03 -27.07 23.50
C ASN A 471 -1.62 -26.99 24.14
N GLU A 472 -1.29 -27.95 24.97
CA GLU A 472 0.02 -28.00 25.65
C GLU A 472 1.21 -27.97 24.67
N SER A 473 1.09 -28.66 23.53
CA SER A 473 2.14 -28.69 22.50
C SER A 473 2.40 -27.35 21.81
N GLU A 474 1.45 -26.42 21.85
CA GLU A 474 1.60 -25.09 21.23
C GLU A 474 2.40 -24.12 22.12
N LEU A 475 2.53 -24.41 23.43
CA LEU A 475 3.27 -23.56 24.36
C LEU A 475 4.77 -23.54 24.07
N ALA A 476 5.30 -24.56 23.41
CA ALA A 476 6.70 -24.61 22.96
C ALA A 476 7.05 -23.49 21.94
N GLN A 477 6.05 -22.89 21.30
CA GLN A 477 6.24 -21.74 20.41
C GLN A 477 6.38 -20.41 21.15
N GLY A 478 6.29 -20.43 22.49
CA GLY A 478 6.25 -19.30 23.39
C GLY A 478 4.94 -19.28 24.16
N ALA A 479 4.95 -18.68 25.35
CA ALA A 479 3.80 -18.55 26.23
C ALA A 479 3.71 -17.14 26.81
N PHE A 480 2.51 -16.69 27.10
CA PHE A 480 2.31 -15.44 27.84
C PHE A 480 2.80 -15.61 29.29
N PRO A 481 3.59 -14.68 29.82
CA PRO A 481 4.05 -14.78 31.20
C PRO A 481 2.85 -14.75 32.18
N ASN A 482 2.88 -15.64 33.17
CA ASN A 482 1.87 -15.75 34.24
C ASN A 482 0.42 -16.07 33.75
N ALA A 483 0.25 -16.53 32.53
CA ALA A 483 -1.07 -16.93 32.04
C ALA A 483 -1.54 -18.22 32.73
N THR A 484 -2.83 -18.27 33.08
CA THR A 484 -3.50 -19.52 33.44
C THR A 484 -3.69 -20.34 32.16
N HIS A 485 -3.25 -21.60 32.18
CA HIS A 485 -3.37 -22.46 30.99
C HIS A 485 -4.42 -23.54 31.19
N ILE A 486 -5.48 -23.48 30.40
CA ILE A 486 -6.52 -24.52 30.34
C ILE A 486 -6.91 -24.73 28.88
N PRO A 487 -6.51 -25.83 28.24
CA PRO A 487 -6.92 -26.11 26.86
C PRO A 487 -8.43 -26.06 26.68
N LEU A 488 -8.91 -25.46 25.57
CA LEU A 488 -10.34 -25.25 25.30
C LEU A 488 -11.18 -26.51 25.55
N ASN A 489 -10.70 -27.68 25.11
CA ASN A 489 -11.43 -28.95 25.25
C ASN A 489 -11.58 -29.43 26.69
N LYS A 490 -10.77 -28.90 27.61
CA LYS A 490 -10.83 -29.18 29.06
C LYS A 490 -11.51 -28.06 29.85
N LEU A 491 -11.83 -26.94 29.22
CA LEU A 491 -12.28 -25.73 29.91
C LEU A 491 -13.59 -25.97 30.69
N ARG A 492 -14.60 -26.65 30.11
CA ARG A 492 -15.88 -26.90 30.74
C ARG A 492 -15.76 -27.72 32.02
N ASP A 493 -14.85 -28.68 32.06
CA ASP A 493 -14.61 -29.55 33.23
C ASP A 493 -13.76 -28.85 34.31
N ARG A 494 -13.07 -27.77 33.95
CA ARG A 494 -12.11 -27.06 34.81
C ARG A 494 -12.57 -25.64 35.16
N LEU A 495 -13.83 -25.26 34.90
CA LEU A 495 -14.36 -23.93 35.21
C LEU A 495 -14.23 -23.56 36.70
N SER A 496 -14.30 -24.55 37.60
CA SER A 496 -14.13 -24.35 39.05
C SER A 496 -12.73 -23.90 39.47
N GLU A 497 -11.74 -23.99 38.61
CA GLU A 497 -10.37 -23.50 38.83
C GLU A 497 -10.24 -21.99 38.57
N LEU A 498 -11.22 -21.38 37.91
CA LEU A 498 -11.26 -19.97 37.61
C LEU A 498 -12.13 -19.22 38.60
N ASP A 499 -11.65 -18.07 39.05
CA ASP A 499 -12.42 -17.17 39.93
C ASP A 499 -13.37 -16.29 39.09
N PRO A 500 -14.70 -16.44 39.25
CA PRO A 500 -15.65 -15.63 38.47
C PRO A 500 -15.71 -14.17 38.90
N SER A 501 -15.13 -13.80 40.05
CA SER A 501 -15.02 -12.41 40.49
C SER A 501 -13.85 -11.66 39.81
N GLN A 502 -12.95 -12.38 39.15
CA GLN A 502 -11.85 -11.81 38.39
C GLN A 502 -12.30 -11.44 36.96
N GLU A 503 -11.71 -10.39 36.40
CA GLU A 503 -11.81 -10.10 34.99
C GLU A 503 -10.76 -10.93 34.23
N TRP A 504 -11.20 -11.59 33.17
CA TRP A 504 -10.35 -12.46 32.37
C TRP A 504 -10.16 -11.94 30.96
N ILE A 505 -8.96 -12.11 30.44
CA ILE A 505 -8.65 -11.97 29.03
C ILE A 505 -8.36 -13.37 28.50
N VAL A 506 -9.02 -13.78 27.43
CA VAL A 506 -8.82 -15.11 26.86
C VAL A 506 -8.03 -15.02 25.56
N SER A 507 -7.04 -15.88 25.38
CA SER A 507 -6.25 -16.01 24.16
C SER A 507 -6.17 -17.46 23.71
N CYS A 508 -6.00 -17.64 22.40
CA CYS A 508 -5.64 -18.93 21.81
C CYS A 508 -4.48 -18.73 20.80
N HIS A 509 -4.39 -19.53 19.75
CA HIS A 509 -3.40 -19.30 18.69
C HIS A 509 -3.80 -18.15 17.74
N SER A 510 -5.07 -18.13 17.26
CA SER A 510 -5.47 -17.26 16.13
C SER A 510 -6.91 -16.69 16.24
N GLY A 511 -7.54 -16.74 17.41
CA GLY A 511 -8.81 -16.06 17.69
C GLY A 511 -10.05 -16.97 17.82
N LEU A 512 -10.21 -18.03 17.03
CA LEU A 512 -11.44 -18.84 17.04
C LEU A 512 -11.67 -19.59 18.35
N ARG A 513 -10.66 -20.27 18.88
CA ARG A 513 -10.79 -21.03 20.14
C ARG A 513 -11.02 -20.12 21.34
N SER A 514 -10.39 -18.95 21.35
CA SER A 514 -10.59 -17.95 22.42
C SER A 514 -11.99 -17.34 22.36
N TYR A 515 -12.55 -17.09 21.17
CA TYR A 515 -13.95 -16.70 21.05
C TYR A 515 -14.90 -17.78 21.60
N VAL A 516 -14.67 -19.06 21.30
CA VAL A 516 -15.47 -20.15 21.88
C VAL A 516 -15.33 -20.19 23.40
N ALA A 517 -14.12 -20.02 23.94
CA ALA A 517 -13.87 -19.94 25.38
C ALA A 517 -14.58 -18.74 26.02
N GLU A 518 -14.52 -17.56 25.38
CA GLU A 518 -15.25 -16.36 25.80
C GLU A 518 -16.74 -16.64 25.93
N ARG A 519 -17.34 -17.30 24.91
CA ARG A 519 -18.78 -17.65 24.95
C ARG A 519 -19.13 -18.64 26.09
N ILE A 520 -18.25 -19.62 26.34
CA ILE A 520 -18.42 -20.54 27.46
C ILE A 520 -18.39 -19.77 28.77
N LEU A 521 -17.37 -18.95 28.98
CA LEU A 521 -17.17 -18.21 30.23
C LEU A 521 -18.32 -17.21 30.51
N LYS A 522 -18.68 -16.40 29.50
CA LYS A 522 -19.81 -15.42 29.63
C LYS A 522 -21.11 -16.09 30.03
N GLN A 523 -21.42 -17.26 29.45
CA GLN A 523 -22.65 -18.02 29.80
C GLN A 523 -22.60 -18.66 31.18
N HIS A 524 -21.43 -18.74 31.83
CA HIS A 524 -21.24 -19.18 33.22
C HIS A 524 -21.03 -18.01 34.20
N GLY A 525 -21.29 -16.77 33.75
CA GLY A 525 -21.27 -15.57 34.60
C GLY A 525 -19.88 -14.94 34.80
N PHE A 526 -18.88 -15.30 34.01
CA PHE A 526 -17.56 -14.68 34.07
C PHE A 526 -17.53 -13.36 33.29
N HIS A 527 -16.73 -12.41 33.77
CA HIS A 527 -16.35 -11.22 33.05
C HIS A 527 -15.11 -11.52 32.21
N VAL A 528 -15.28 -11.52 30.89
CA VAL A 528 -14.21 -11.95 29.98
C VAL A 528 -14.18 -11.15 28.68
N LYS A 529 -12.98 -10.81 28.22
CA LYS A 529 -12.69 -10.21 26.91
C LYS A 529 -11.78 -11.13 26.11
N ASN A 530 -11.89 -11.09 24.80
CA ASN A 530 -11.03 -11.83 23.88
C ASN A 530 -9.83 -10.96 23.45
N LEU A 531 -8.62 -11.52 23.46
CA LEU A 531 -7.46 -10.89 22.81
C LEU A 531 -7.60 -11.08 21.31
N ASP A 532 -7.89 -10.00 20.59
CA ASP A 532 -8.07 -10.01 19.14
C ASP A 532 -6.77 -10.33 18.43
N GLY A 533 -6.81 -11.18 17.39
CA GLY A 533 -5.61 -11.71 16.72
C GLY A 533 -4.83 -12.74 17.55
N ALA A 534 -5.09 -12.82 18.86
CA ALA A 534 -4.57 -13.82 19.80
C ALA A 534 -3.03 -13.94 19.83
N PHE A 535 -2.49 -15.13 20.15
CA PHE A 535 -1.06 -15.37 20.30
C PHE A 535 -0.25 -15.10 19.03
N ALA A 536 -0.72 -15.54 17.86
CA ALA A 536 0.04 -15.43 16.62
C ALA A 536 0.32 -13.96 16.23
N LEU A 537 -0.66 -13.09 16.42
CA LEU A 537 -0.50 -11.65 16.18
C LEU A 537 0.41 -11.03 17.25
N TYR A 538 0.18 -11.32 18.53
CA TYR A 538 1.01 -10.81 19.62
C TYR A 538 2.47 -11.22 19.47
N HIS A 539 2.72 -12.49 19.16
CA HIS A 539 4.06 -13.02 18.89
C HIS A 539 4.75 -12.34 17.69
N ALA A 540 4.00 -11.97 16.66
CA ALA A 540 4.56 -11.29 15.51
C ALA A 540 5.06 -9.87 15.85
N VAL A 541 4.38 -9.19 16.79
CA VAL A 541 4.66 -7.79 17.16
C VAL A 541 5.64 -7.68 18.33
N LEU A 542 5.45 -8.48 19.40
CA LEU A 542 6.16 -8.41 20.68
C LEU A 542 6.69 -9.78 21.12
N PRO A 543 7.52 -10.45 20.29
CA PRO A 543 8.06 -11.78 20.65
C PRO A 543 8.91 -11.75 21.93
N GLU A 544 9.55 -10.62 22.24
CA GLU A 544 10.39 -10.43 23.43
C GLU A 544 9.59 -10.37 24.74
N GLU A 545 8.29 -10.15 24.70
CA GLU A 545 7.42 -10.18 25.88
C GLU A 545 6.90 -11.59 26.23
N LEU A 546 7.24 -12.58 25.42
CA LEU A 546 6.84 -13.97 25.61
C LEU A 546 7.94 -14.79 26.32
N VAL A 547 7.52 -15.85 26.98
CA VAL A 547 8.42 -16.81 27.63
C VAL A 547 8.55 -18.04 26.76
N TYR A 548 9.78 -18.44 26.47
CA TYR A 548 10.11 -19.65 25.71
C TYR A 548 10.64 -20.73 26.68
N VAL A 549 10.00 -21.89 26.67
CA VAL A 549 10.30 -23.02 27.58
C VAL A 549 11.16 -24.06 26.85
#